data_8b5036da65c65bc825cf94fe7fc13e0b
#
_entry.id   8b5036da65c65bc825cf94fe7fc13e0b
#
_cell.length_a   1.000
_cell.length_b   1.000
_cell.length_c   1.000
_cell.angle_alpha   90.00
_cell.angle_beta   90.00
_cell.angle_gamma   90.00
#
_symmetry.space_group_name_H-M   'P 1'
#
loop_
_entity.id
_entity.type
_entity.pdbx_description
1 polymer ?
#
loop_
_entity_poly.entity_id
_entity_poly.type
_entity_poly.pdbx_seq_one_letter_code
_entity_poly.pdbx_strand_id
1 'polypeptide(L)'
;MSLQLFNTLTRKKEEFTPLKEKQIGMYVCGVTVYDYCHVGHARAAIVFDTFYRYFQYLGYEVRFVRNFTDIDDKIINRANEEGIDWQEVNRKYIAAFYEDMGKLNIAAPTVEPKATDHIQEMFDMIQSLIDQDKAYESDGDVFYSIKSFKEYGCLSGKNIDDLQAGARVEVNESKRDPLDFALWKKSKPPFWESPWGPGRPGWHIECSAMSKKYLGDTFDIHGGGKDLVFPHHENEIAQSCGCTGKQPVRYWVHNGFVNIDKEKMSKSLGNFFTIREVCKKYHPEVLRLFLISSHYRSPIDFSEKNLEDATKVLSRFYEGLAGAREKTANLNKESIPNFQEKVKNHPLTQKFETAMNDDLNTAVAMAHMNEELRNLNTAVLGKGGASLEDIAVATRAWEEAGKILGLFFLTPEEFEKELFEIKNQERNLDVSKIEELIAGRKSARQAKNWAEADRCRDELTQMGVLIEDTPNGTDWKLK
;
A
#
# COMPACT_ATOMS: atom_id res chain seq x y z
N MET A 1 -3.86 23.48 10.44
CA MET A 1 -4.67 22.56 11.28
C MET A 1 -3.76 21.48 11.81
N SER A 2 -4.01 21.02 13.06
CA SER A 2 -3.28 19.85 13.59
C SER A 2 -3.72 18.56 12.88
N LEU A 3 -2.81 17.61 12.76
CA LEU A 3 -3.11 16.30 12.19
C LEU A 3 -4.05 15.52 13.11
N GLN A 4 -5.13 15.00 12.57
CA GLN A 4 -6.07 14.12 13.24
C GLN A 4 -5.91 12.71 12.70
N LEU A 5 -5.95 11.69 13.57
CA LEU A 5 -5.96 10.28 13.18
C LEU A 5 -7.12 9.54 13.86
N PHE A 6 -7.76 8.66 13.11
CA PHE A 6 -8.74 7.76 13.70
C PHE A 6 -8.02 6.62 14.43
N ASN A 7 -8.23 6.54 15.72
CA ASN A 7 -7.69 5.50 16.56
C ASN A 7 -8.71 4.36 16.74
N THR A 8 -8.37 3.16 16.27
CA THR A 8 -9.28 2.00 16.37
C THR A 8 -9.58 1.63 17.81
N LEU A 9 -8.63 1.84 18.72
CA LEU A 9 -8.81 1.51 20.15
C LEU A 9 -9.90 2.37 20.79
N THR A 10 -9.86 3.69 20.54
CA THR A 10 -10.82 4.64 21.13
C THR A 10 -12.05 4.84 20.25
N ARG A 11 -11.98 4.43 18.96
CA ARG A 11 -13.00 4.61 17.91
C ARG A 11 -13.33 6.07 17.63
N LYS A 12 -12.36 6.97 17.82
CA LYS A 12 -12.48 8.40 17.61
C LYS A 12 -11.35 8.94 16.75
N LYS A 13 -11.59 10.05 16.06
CA LYS A 13 -10.51 10.89 15.55
C LYS A 13 -9.90 11.65 16.73
N GLU A 14 -8.60 11.61 16.82
CA GLU A 14 -7.82 12.24 17.87
C GLU A 14 -6.71 13.07 17.27
N GLU A 15 -6.36 14.17 17.92
CA GLU A 15 -5.19 14.95 17.54
C GLU A 15 -3.92 14.09 17.69
N PHE A 16 -3.17 14.00 16.61
CA PHE A 16 -1.91 13.25 16.63
C PHE A 16 -0.84 14.02 17.39
N THR A 17 -0.35 13.40 18.45
CA THR A 17 0.75 13.92 19.23
C THR A 17 1.78 12.80 19.40
N PRO A 18 2.99 12.91 18.84
CA PRO A 18 4.02 11.87 18.98
C PRO A 18 4.52 11.78 20.42
N LEU A 19 5.04 10.61 20.80
CA LEU A 19 5.67 10.38 22.12
C LEU A 19 6.94 11.19 22.29
N LYS A 20 7.68 11.42 21.21
CA LYS A 20 8.89 12.25 21.19
C LYS A 20 8.72 13.34 20.15
N GLU A 21 9.09 14.55 20.50
CA GLU A 21 8.99 15.69 19.57
C GLU A 21 9.70 15.38 18.25
N LYS A 22 8.99 15.60 17.14
CA LYS A 22 9.45 15.38 15.76
C LYS A 22 9.93 13.96 15.41
N GLN A 23 9.69 12.97 16.28
CA GLN A 23 10.00 11.57 16.01
C GLN A 23 8.72 10.74 16.07
N ILE A 24 8.59 9.77 15.16
CA ILE A 24 7.46 8.84 15.12
C ILE A 24 7.99 7.41 15.05
N GLY A 25 7.56 6.57 15.99
CA GLY A 25 7.71 5.12 15.92
C GLY A 25 6.47 4.50 15.26
N MET A 26 6.63 3.88 14.10
CA MET A 26 5.53 3.23 13.38
C MET A 26 5.88 1.77 13.09
N TYR A 27 5.04 0.85 13.57
CA TYR A 27 5.11 -0.58 13.24
C TYR A 27 3.93 -0.97 12.36
N VAL A 28 4.17 -1.73 11.32
CA VAL A 28 3.13 -2.29 10.46
C VAL A 28 3.38 -3.78 10.29
N CYS A 29 2.38 -4.60 10.60
CA CYS A 29 2.48 -6.04 10.37
C CYS A 29 2.73 -6.32 8.90
N GLY A 30 3.79 -7.07 8.64
CA GLY A 30 4.21 -7.47 7.31
C GLY A 30 3.48 -8.71 6.80
N VAL A 31 4.05 -9.34 5.80
CA VAL A 31 3.45 -10.48 5.13
C VAL A 31 4.08 -11.79 5.58
N THR A 32 3.30 -12.88 5.56
CA THR A 32 3.82 -14.25 5.59
C THR A 32 4.30 -14.62 4.20
N VAL A 33 5.57 -14.96 4.05
CA VAL A 33 6.27 -15.08 2.76
C VAL A 33 6.15 -16.50 2.18
N TYR A 34 4.94 -16.93 1.87
CA TYR A 34 4.65 -18.24 1.30
C TYR A 34 4.06 -18.22 -0.11
N ASP A 35 3.71 -17.04 -0.63
CA ASP A 35 3.12 -16.86 -1.94
C ASP A 35 3.27 -15.42 -2.44
N TYR A 36 2.95 -15.16 -3.72
CA TYR A 36 2.95 -13.81 -4.29
C TYR A 36 1.95 -12.89 -3.59
N CYS A 37 2.32 -11.61 -3.54
CA CYS A 37 1.45 -10.58 -2.95
C CYS A 37 0.20 -10.33 -3.81
N HIS A 38 -0.92 -10.16 -3.14
CA HIS A 38 -2.19 -9.82 -3.76
C HIS A 38 -2.57 -8.35 -3.54
N VAL A 39 -3.60 -7.89 -4.23
CA VAL A 39 -4.09 -6.49 -4.17
C VAL A 39 -4.41 -6.03 -2.74
N GLY A 40 -4.83 -6.94 -1.85
CA GLY A 40 -5.03 -6.63 -0.42
C GLY A 40 -3.72 -6.24 0.29
N HIS A 41 -2.60 -6.95 -0.01
CA HIS A 41 -1.27 -6.58 0.49
C HIS A 41 -0.83 -5.23 -0.10
N ALA A 42 -1.08 -5.00 -1.40
CA ALA A 42 -0.82 -3.71 -2.03
C ALA A 42 -1.58 -2.57 -1.34
N ARG A 43 -2.86 -2.79 -0.96
CA ARG A 43 -3.67 -1.80 -0.25
C ARG A 43 -3.03 -1.38 1.07
N ALA A 44 -2.65 -2.35 1.90
CA ALA A 44 -1.99 -2.07 3.17
C ALA A 44 -0.64 -1.35 2.96
N ALA A 45 0.20 -1.86 2.06
CA ALA A 45 1.50 -1.29 1.78
C ALA A 45 1.41 0.17 1.29
N ILE A 46 0.51 0.48 0.36
CA ILE A 46 0.30 1.82 -0.19
C ILE A 46 -0.26 2.78 0.87
N VAL A 47 -1.20 2.33 1.70
CA VAL A 47 -1.75 3.15 2.78
C VAL A 47 -0.64 3.58 3.74
N PHE A 48 0.14 2.64 4.27
CA PHE A 48 1.19 2.97 5.23
C PHE A 48 2.41 3.65 4.60
N ASP A 49 2.67 3.45 3.31
CA ASP A 49 3.61 4.26 2.54
C ASP A 49 3.14 5.72 2.44
N THR A 50 1.83 5.95 2.26
CA THR A 50 1.26 7.32 2.25
C THR A 50 1.38 7.98 3.62
N PHE A 51 1.14 7.25 4.72
CA PHE A 51 1.40 7.72 6.08
C PHE A 51 2.88 8.11 6.26
N TYR A 52 3.78 7.22 5.86
CA TYR A 52 5.22 7.43 5.98
C TYR A 52 5.68 8.67 5.22
N ARG A 53 5.27 8.82 3.94
CA ARG A 53 5.62 9.99 3.10
C ARG A 53 5.01 11.28 3.66
N TYR A 54 3.78 11.25 4.13
CA TYR A 54 3.14 12.43 4.68
C TYR A 54 3.77 12.88 5.99
N PHE A 55 4.13 11.98 6.88
CA PHE A 55 4.88 12.33 8.10
C PHE A 55 6.24 12.93 7.79
N GLN A 56 6.96 12.40 6.81
CA GLN A 56 8.22 12.99 6.35
C GLN A 56 8.02 14.39 5.77
N TYR A 57 6.96 14.60 4.98
CA TYR A 57 6.59 15.92 4.48
C TYR A 57 6.31 16.92 5.60
N LEU A 58 5.67 16.50 6.68
CA LEU A 58 5.45 17.32 7.88
C LEU A 58 6.72 17.56 8.72
N GLY A 59 7.85 17.00 8.32
CA GLY A 59 9.16 17.18 8.95
C GLY A 59 9.40 16.25 10.15
N TYR A 60 8.68 15.13 10.26
CA TYR A 60 8.97 14.09 11.26
C TYR A 60 10.07 13.16 10.78
N GLU A 61 10.94 12.76 11.72
CA GLU A 61 11.80 11.59 11.58
C GLU A 61 10.98 10.35 11.91
N VAL A 62 10.76 9.48 10.93
CA VAL A 62 9.90 8.28 11.10
C VAL A 62 10.76 7.03 11.16
N ARG A 63 10.74 6.34 12.31
CA ARG A 63 11.27 4.98 12.42
C ARG A 63 10.16 4.00 12.05
N PHE A 64 10.13 3.64 10.77
CA PHE A 64 9.15 2.72 10.22
C PHE A 64 9.68 1.28 10.24
N VAL A 65 8.99 0.39 10.94
CA VAL A 65 9.31 -1.04 11.06
C VAL A 65 8.21 -1.84 10.40
N ARG A 66 8.58 -2.75 9.50
CA ARG A 66 7.67 -3.72 8.87
C ARG A 66 8.35 -5.08 8.85
N ASN A 67 7.74 -6.10 9.45
CA ASN A 67 8.37 -7.41 9.54
C ASN A 67 8.08 -8.32 8.34
N PHE A 68 8.85 -9.40 8.26
CA PHE A 68 8.47 -10.61 7.53
C PHE A 68 8.19 -11.74 8.54
N THR A 69 7.03 -12.37 8.41
CA THR A 69 6.79 -13.68 9.01
C THR A 69 7.37 -14.72 8.07
N ASP A 70 8.57 -15.18 8.38
CA ASP A 70 9.36 -16.11 7.57
C ASP A 70 9.42 -17.52 8.16
N ILE A 71 8.55 -17.81 9.14
CA ILE A 71 8.25 -19.14 9.67
C ILE A 71 6.77 -19.24 10.03
N ASP A 72 6.06 -20.13 9.36
CA ASP A 72 4.61 -20.37 9.55
C ASP A 72 4.26 -21.72 8.92
N ASP A 73 3.14 -22.33 9.35
CA ASP A 73 2.63 -23.58 8.77
C ASP A 73 2.42 -23.47 7.24
N LYS A 74 2.00 -22.30 6.74
CA LYS A 74 1.81 -22.04 5.30
C LYS A 74 3.12 -22.12 4.52
N ILE A 75 4.23 -21.64 5.10
CA ILE A 75 5.56 -21.72 4.48
C ILE A 75 6.02 -23.17 4.39
N ILE A 76 5.84 -23.93 5.48
CA ILE A 76 6.22 -25.35 5.54
C ILE A 76 5.38 -26.17 4.56
N ASN A 77 4.06 -25.93 4.50
CA ASN A 77 3.20 -26.58 3.54
C ASN A 77 3.60 -26.28 2.09
N ARG A 78 3.90 -25.02 1.79
CA ARG A 78 4.38 -24.60 0.46
C ARG A 78 5.72 -25.28 0.11
N ALA A 79 6.66 -25.36 1.05
CA ALA A 79 7.93 -26.05 0.86
C ALA A 79 7.71 -27.54 0.52
N ASN A 80 6.81 -28.21 1.23
CA ASN A 80 6.43 -29.59 0.97
C ASN A 80 5.75 -29.77 -0.40
N GLU A 81 4.85 -28.85 -0.79
CA GLU A 81 4.15 -28.86 -2.08
C GLU A 81 5.14 -28.67 -3.24
N GLU A 82 6.10 -27.76 -3.11
CA GLU A 82 7.10 -27.44 -4.13
C GLU A 82 8.31 -28.41 -4.09
N GLY A 83 8.47 -29.21 -3.04
CA GLY A 83 9.59 -30.14 -2.86
C GLY A 83 10.93 -29.44 -2.63
N ILE A 84 10.92 -28.25 -2.01
CA ILE A 84 12.09 -27.42 -1.74
C ILE A 84 12.22 -27.12 -0.23
N ASP A 85 13.38 -26.60 0.18
CA ASP A 85 13.57 -26.16 1.55
C ASP A 85 12.73 -24.91 1.87
N TRP A 86 12.19 -24.82 3.10
CA TRP A 86 11.39 -23.68 3.54
C TRP A 86 12.15 -22.33 3.47
N GLN A 87 13.47 -22.34 3.64
CA GLN A 87 14.29 -21.14 3.48
C GLN A 87 14.37 -20.70 1.99
N GLU A 88 14.25 -21.64 1.06
CA GLU A 88 14.14 -21.33 -0.37
C GLU A 88 12.82 -20.69 -0.71
N VAL A 89 11.71 -21.17 -0.11
CA VAL A 89 10.40 -20.52 -0.20
C VAL A 89 10.51 -19.07 0.27
N ASN A 90 11.13 -18.84 1.43
CA ASN A 90 11.33 -17.48 1.96
C ASN A 90 12.14 -16.60 1.00
N ARG A 91 13.30 -17.06 0.52
CA ARG A 91 14.13 -16.31 -0.43
C ARG A 91 13.36 -15.92 -1.68
N LYS A 92 12.61 -16.88 -2.26
CA LYS A 92 11.79 -16.68 -3.45
C LYS A 92 10.72 -15.59 -3.25
N TYR A 93 9.93 -15.70 -2.18
CA TYR A 93 8.79 -14.81 -1.99
C TYR A 93 9.16 -13.46 -1.35
N ILE A 94 10.25 -13.36 -0.61
CA ILE A 94 10.82 -12.08 -0.18
C ILE A 94 11.35 -11.30 -1.41
N ALA A 95 12.07 -11.96 -2.32
CA ALA A 95 12.53 -11.32 -3.56
C ALA A 95 11.33 -10.84 -4.40
N ALA A 96 10.32 -11.69 -4.56
CA ALA A 96 9.09 -11.34 -5.26
C ALA A 96 8.34 -10.16 -4.60
N PHE A 97 8.33 -10.11 -3.27
CA PHE A 97 7.76 -9.00 -2.51
C PHE A 97 8.44 -7.67 -2.85
N TYR A 98 9.77 -7.63 -2.83
CA TYR A 98 10.51 -6.41 -3.16
C TYR A 98 10.29 -5.95 -4.61
N GLU A 99 10.23 -6.88 -5.56
CA GLU A 99 9.89 -6.55 -6.95
C GLU A 99 8.50 -5.92 -7.07
N ASP A 100 7.50 -6.52 -6.40
CA ASP A 100 6.11 -6.06 -6.45
C ASP A 100 5.96 -4.69 -5.76
N MET A 101 6.60 -4.50 -4.60
CA MET A 101 6.60 -3.22 -3.88
C MET A 101 7.36 -2.12 -4.64
N GLY A 102 8.48 -2.47 -5.29
CA GLY A 102 9.22 -1.54 -6.13
C GLY A 102 8.40 -1.02 -7.31
N LYS A 103 7.66 -1.90 -8.01
CA LYS A 103 6.75 -1.49 -9.09
C LYS A 103 5.67 -0.51 -8.61
N LEU A 104 5.18 -0.68 -7.39
CA LEU A 104 4.18 0.20 -6.78
C LEU A 104 4.78 1.46 -6.16
N ASN A 105 6.08 1.73 -6.34
CA ASN A 105 6.79 2.87 -5.74
C ASN A 105 6.60 2.95 -4.21
N ILE A 106 6.62 1.79 -3.54
CA ILE A 106 6.57 1.71 -2.07
C ILE A 106 7.96 2.03 -1.53
N ALA A 107 8.05 3.02 -0.65
CA ALA A 107 9.29 3.35 0.04
C ALA A 107 9.73 2.20 0.97
N ALA A 108 11.02 1.95 1.03
CA ALA A 108 11.57 0.99 1.97
C ALA A 108 11.33 1.49 3.41
N PRO A 109 10.91 0.63 4.34
CA PRO A 109 10.85 0.99 5.75
C PRO A 109 12.26 1.18 6.32
N THR A 110 12.35 1.77 7.50
CA THR A 110 13.65 1.99 8.18
C THR A 110 14.27 0.66 8.62
N VAL A 111 13.43 -0.32 9.01
CA VAL A 111 13.85 -1.65 9.45
C VAL A 111 12.83 -2.68 8.95
N GLU A 112 13.32 -3.77 8.35
CA GLU A 112 12.50 -4.94 7.96
C GLU A 112 13.00 -6.22 8.65
N PRO A 113 12.63 -6.47 9.91
CA PRO A 113 13.07 -7.64 10.65
C PRO A 113 12.36 -8.91 10.17
N LYS A 114 13.07 -10.03 10.24
CA LYS A 114 12.51 -11.38 10.06
C LYS A 114 12.20 -12.01 11.41
N ALA A 115 11.11 -12.76 11.50
CA ALA A 115 10.73 -13.45 12.72
C ALA A 115 11.83 -14.43 13.18
N THR A 116 12.44 -15.16 12.23
CA THR A 116 13.50 -16.14 12.54
C THR A 116 14.78 -15.53 13.14
N ASP A 117 15.05 -14.25 12.89
CA ASP A 117 16.19 -13.52 13.46
C ASP A 117 15.92 -13.00 14.90
N HIS A 118 14.68 -13.25 15.43
CA HIS A 118 14.21 -12.66 16.69
C HIS A 118 13.67 -13.71 17.68
N ILE A 119 14.10 -14.94 17.56
CA ILE A 119 13.65 -16.05 18.43
C ILE A 119 13.98 -15.79 19.89
N GLN A 120 15.15 -15.20 20.18
CA GLN A 120 15.55 -14.92 21.57
C GLN A 120 14.64 -13.86 22.22
N GLU A 121 14.27 -12.80 21.48
CA GLU A 121 13.34 -11.78 21.99
C GLU A 121 11.95 -12.36 22.25
N MET A 122 11.55 -13.35 21.47
CA MET A 122 10.30 -14.07 21.72
C MET A 122 10.41 -14.94 22.97
N PHE A 123 11.53 -15.65 23.17
CA PHE A 123 11.76 -16.41 24.41
C PHE A 123 11.71 -15.51 25.64
N ASP A 124 12.38 -14.38 25.59
CA ASP A 124 12.43 -13.43 26.72
C ASP A 124 11.02 -12.92 27.06
N MET A 125 10.22 -12.61 26.04
CA MET A 125 8.83 -12.16 26.24
C MET A 125 7.93 -13.28 26.75
N ILE A 126 8.02 -14.49 26.22
CA ILE A 126 7.24 -15.66 26.67
C ILE A 126 7.59 -16.00 28.12
N GLN A 127 8.88 -16.02 28.47
CA GLN A 127 9.30 -16.28 29.85
C GLN A 127 8.77 -15.22 30.81
N SER A 128 8.84 -13.94 30.43
CA SER A 128 8.27 -12.86 31.22
C SER A 128 6.75 -13.01 31.45
N LEU A 129 6.02 -13.52 30.44
CA LEU A 129 4.58 -13.79 30.56
C LEU A 129 4.28 -15.00 31.50
N ILE A 130 5.12 -16.02 31.45
CA ILE A 130 5.03 -17.19 32.36
C ILE A 130 5.29 -16.76 33.80
N ASP A 131 6.37 -15.99 34.04
CA ASP A 131 6.76 -15.50 35.36
C ASP A 131 5.70 -14.60 36.01
N GLN A 132 4.81 -14.02 35.20
CA GLN A 132 3.69 -13.17 35.62
C GLN A 132 2.33 -13.90 35.63
N ASP A 133 2.32 -15.22 35.53
CA ASP A 133 1.08 -16.04 35.46
C ASP A 133 0.13 -15.65 34.31
N LYS A 134 0.66 -15.04 33.23
CA LYS A 134 -0.09 -14.69 32.00
C LYS A 134 -0.07 -15.79 30.96
N ALA A 135 0.96 -16.64 31.02
CA ALA A 135 1.13 -17.78 30.12
C ALA A 135 1.43 -19.06 30.93
N TYR A 136 1.24 -20.21 30.29
CA TYR A 136 1.51 -21.51 30.90
C TYR A 136 1.99 -22.52 29.85
N GLU A 137 2.84 -23.43 30.30
CA GLU A 137 3.30 -24.58 29.52
C GLU A 137 2.30 -25.73 29.61
N SER A 138 2.10 -26.43 28.49
CA SER A 138 1.31 -27.65 28.40
C SER A 138 1.83 -28.54 27.29
N ASP A 139 2.41 -29.69 27.63
CA ASP A 139 2.93 -30.72 26.71
C ASP A 139 3.95 -30.21 25.65
N GLY A 140 4.76 -29.22 26.03
CA GLY A 140 5.77 -28.59 25.17
C GLY A 140 5.24 -27.45 24.28
N ASP A 141 3.96 -27.13 24.39
CA ASP A 141 3.36 -25.89 23.90
C ASP A 141 3.37 -24.83 25.02
N VAL A 142 3.39 -23.56 24.69
CA VAL A 142 3.14 -22.48 25.63
C VAL A 142 1.95 -21.67 25.15
N PHE A 143 0.97 -21.47 26.02
CA PHE A 143 -0.25 -20.72 25.72
C PHE A 143 -0.37 -19.47 26.58
N TYR A 144 -0.86 -18.39 25.96
CA TYR A 144 -1.31 -17.20 26.69
C TYR A 144 -2.70 -17.46 27.27
N SER A 145 -2.88 -17.15 28.55
CA SER A 145 -4.18 -17.27 29.23
C SER A 145 -5.01 -16.00 29.02
N ILE A 146 -6.01 -16.07 28.14
CA ILE A 146 -6.87 -14.91 27.83
C ILE A 146 -7.57 -14.37 29.10
N LYS A 147 -7.99 -15.25 30.01
CA LYS A 147 -8.61 -14.85 31.27
C LYS A 147 -7.71 -14.02 32.19
N SER A 148 -6.39 -14.07 31.99
CA SER A 148 -5.43 -13.26 32.73
C SER A 148 -5.41 -11.79 32.32
N PHE A 149 -6.01 -11.42 31.16
CA PHE A 149 -6.10 -10.06 30.66
C PHE A 149 -7.56 -9.59 30.61
N LYS A 150 -7.97 -8.86 31.63
CA LYS A 150 -9.39 -8.43 31.81
C LYS A 150 -9.91 -7.52 30.71
N GLU A 151 -9.01 -6.79 30.01
CA GLU A 151 -9.35 -5.85 28.94
C GLU A 151 -9.35 -6.53 27.55
N TYR A 152 -9.24 -7.86 27.48
CA TYR A 152 -9.27 -8.58 26.19
C TYR A 152 -10.56 -8.29 25.43
N GLY A 153 -10.42 -7.88 24.17
CA GLY A 153 -11.51 -7.40 23.34
C GLY A 153 -11.61 -5.87 23.27
N CYS A 154 -10.72 -5.12 23.95
CA CYS A 154 -10.76 -3.66 23.98
C CYS A 154 -10.56 -3.03 22.60
N LEU A 155 -9.72 -3.61 21.73
CA LEU A 155 -9.47 -3.13 20.36
C LEU A 155 -10.62 -3.52 19.42
N SER A 156 -10.97 -4.80 19.43
CA SER A 156 -11.97 -5.37 18.50
C SER A 156 -13.41 -5.04 18.91
N GLY A 157 -13.65 -4.79 20.19
CA GLY A 157 -14.97 -4.66 20.78
C GLY A 157 -15.72 -5.98 20.91
N LYS A 158 -15.00 -7.09 20.83
CA LYS A 158 -15.58 -8.42 21.02
C LYS A 158 -15.66 -8.76 22.50
N ASN A 159 -16.76 -9.37 22.92
CA ASN A 159 -16.90 -9.92 24.28
C ASN A 159 -16.36 -11.35 24.30
N ILE A 160 -15.59 -11.70 25.35
CA ILE A 160 -15.06 -13.05 25.55
C ILE A 160 -16.18 -14.10 25.60
N ASP A 161 -17.28 -13.80 26.27
CA ASP A 161 -18.41 -14.73 26.41
C ASP A 161 -19.07 -15.05 25.06
N ASP A 162 -19.20 -14.03 24.18
CA ASP A 162 -19.71 -14.20 22.81
C ASP A 162 -18.75 -15.02 21.93
N LEU A 163 -17.44 -14.86 22.15
CA LEU A 163 -16.42 -15.64 21.45
C LEU A 163 -16.47 -17.11 21.85
N GLN A 164 -16.70 -17.42 23.13
CA GLN A 164 -16.88 -18.78 23.61
C GLN A 164 -18.15 -19.45 23.05
N ALA A 165 -19.24 -18.70 22.98
CA ALA A 165 -20.52 -19.19 22.44
C ALA A 165 -20.47 -19.45 20.91
N GLY A 166 -19.64 -18.72 20.18
CA GLY A 166 -19.50 -18.81 18.72
C GLY A 166 -18.33 -19.69 18.23
N ALA A 167 -17.46 -20.12 19.12
CA ALA A 167 -16.24 -20.85 18.75
C ALA A 167 -16.56 -22.29 18.38
N ARG A 168 -16.58 -22.62 17.07
CA ARG A 168 -16.26 -23.94 16.55
C ARG A 168 -14.74 -24.15 16.69
N VAL A 169 -14.22 -24.21 17.92
CA VAL A 169 -12.82 -24.52 18.18
C VAL A 169 -12.67 -26.03 18.20
N GLU A 170 -11.77 -26.59 17.39
CA GLU A 170 -11.28 -27.93 17.62
C GLU A 170 -10.78 -28.00 19.07
N VAL A 171 -11.32 -28.94 19.83
CA VAL A 171 -10.97 -29.10 21.24
C VAL A 171 -9.50 -29.52 21.31
N ASN A 172 -8.63 -28.59 21.61
CA ASN A 172 -7.26 -28.90 21.96
C ASN A 172 -7.20 -29.14 23.48
N GLU A 173 -7.08 -30.37 23.87
CA GLU A 173 -7.07 -30.83 25.27
C GLU A 173 -5.88 -30.24 26.07
N SER A 174 -4.85 -29.76 25.42
CA SER A 174 -3.70 -29.10 26.04
C SER A 174 -4.01 -27.68 26.54
N LYS A 175 -5.13 -27.06 26.11
CA LYS A 175 -5.49 -25.68 26.51
C LYS A 175 -6.35 -25.69 27.78
N ARG A 176 -6.09 -24.76 28.70
CA ARG A 176 -6.95 -24.53 29.88
C ARG A 176 -8.27 -23.86 29.52
N ASP A 177 -8.27 -23.02 28.48
CA ASP A 177 -9.46 -22.39 27.91
C ASP A 177 -9.37 -22.47 26.37
N PRO A 178 -10.46 -22.77 25.66
CA PRO A 178 -10.47 -22.88 24.19
C PRO A 178 -9.97 -21.61 23.48
N LEU A 179 -10.14 -20.42 24.08
CA LEU A 179 -9.71 -19.15 23.52
C LEU A 179 -8.23 -18.85 23.75
N ASP A 180 -7.53 -19.56 24.65
CA ASP A 180 -6.11 -19.37 24.85
C ASP A 180 -5.35 -19.58 23.55
N PHE A 181 -4.35 -18.77 23.29
CA PHE A 181 -3.62 -18.80 22.02
C PHE A 181 -2.15 -19.14 22.22
N ALA A 182 -1.58 -19.82 21.23
CA ALA A 182 -0.21 -20.31 21.31
C ALA A 182 0.79 -19.15 21.22
N LEU A 183 1.75 -19.15 22.14
CA LEU A 183 2.97 -18.34 22.13
C LEU A 183 4.15 -19.12 21.56
N TRP A 184 4.21 -20.42 21.90
CA TRP A 184 5.17 -21.39 21.40
C TRP A 184 4.45 -22.69 21.07
N LYS A 185 4.77 -23.27 19.92
CA LYS A 185 4.17 -24.52 19.44
C LYS A 185 5.24 -25.59 19.32
N LYS A 186 5.07 -26.71 20.02
CA LYS A 186 5.85 -27.94 19.80
C LYS A 186 5.79 -28.34 18.33
N SER A 187 6.90 -28.63 17.73
CA SER A 187 6.99 -28.82 16.28
C SER A 187 8.02 -29.87 15.90
N LYS A 188 7.76 -30.55 14.77
CA LYS A 188 8.79 -31.25 13.99
C LYS A 188 9.60 -30.24 13.20
N PRO A 189 10.80 -30.63 12.65
CA PRO A 189 11.58 -29.72 11.82
C PRO A 189 10.74 -29.02 10.73
N PRO A 190 10.98 -27.70 10.51
CA PRO A 190 11.92 -26.85 11.23
C PRO A 190 11.46 -26.46 12.63
N PHE A 191 12.38 -26.43 13.58
CA PHE A 191 12.16 -26.02 14.97
C PHE A 191 13.40 -25.33 15.55
N TRP A 192 13.22 -24.62 16.66
CA TRP A 192 14.26 -24.09 17.51
C TRP A 192 14.19 -24.75 18.87
N GLU A 193 15.36 -25.01 19.47
CA GLU A 193 15.44 -25.46 20.86
C GLU A 193 15.02 -24.31 21.78
N SER A 194 14.09 -24.56 22.67
CA SER A 194 13.58 -23.60 23.64
C SER A 194 13.58 -24.17 25.04
N PRO A 195 13.42 -23.31 26.08
CA PRO A 195 13.24 -23.79 27.47
C PRO A 195 12.10 -24.80 27.65
N TRP A 196 11.12 -24.78 26.74
CA TRP A 196 9.90 -25.61 26.78
C TRP A 196 9.97 -26.82 25.82
N GLY A 197 11.10 -26.97 25.15
CA GLY A 197 11.34 -28.01 24.16
C GLY A 197 11.36 -27.51 22.70
N PRO A 198 11.64 -28.43 21.75
CA PRO A 198 11.75 -28.10 20.34
C PRO A 198 10.40 -27.62 19.77
N GLY A 199 10.40 -26.47 19.13
CA GLY A 199 9.17 -25.86 18.62
C GLY A 199 9.36 -24.64 17.76
N ARG A 200 8.27 -23.88 17.56
CA ARG A 200 8.20 -22.69 16.75
C ARG A 200 7.37 -21.60 17.45
N PRO A 201 7.63 -20.30 17.18
CA PRO A 201 6.80 -19.23 17.73
C PRO A 201 5.36 -19.32 17.26
N GLY A 202 4.42 -18.89 18.10
CA GLY A 202 3.08 -18.53 17.69
C GLY A 202 3.10 -17.26 16.85
N TRP A 203 2.17 -17.13 15.91
CA TRP A 203 2.13 -16.00 14.98
C TRP A 203 2.05 -14.60 15.63
N HIS A 204 1.43 -14.50 16.82
CA HIS A 204 1.19 -13.19 17.45
C HIS A 204 2.39 -12.67 18.24
N ILE A 205 3.24 -13.55 18.78
CA ILE A 205 4.40 -13.16 19.60
C ILE A 205 5.49 -12.47 18.77
N GLU A 206 5.56 -12.78 17.47
CA GLU A 206 6.55 -12.24 16.55
C GLU A 206 6.51 -10.71 16.52
N CYS A 207 5.33 -10.14 16.22
CA CYS A 207 5.14 -8.70 16.11
C CYS A 207 5.31 -8.00 17.46
N SER A 208 4.84 -8.60 18.56
CA SER A 208 5.03 -8.04 19.89
C SER A 208 6.50 -7.96 20.30
N ALA A 209 7.27 -9.03 20.05
CA ALA A 209 8.69 -9.07 20.36
C ALA A 209 9.50 -8.09 19.47
N MET A 210 9.25 -8.10 18.16
CA MET A 210 9.97 -7.23 17.21
C MET A 210 9.62 -5.76 17.41
N SER A 211 8.33 -5.40 17.60
CA SER A 211 7.94 -4.01 17.85
C SER A 211 8.57 -3.47 19.13
N LYS A 212 8.56 -4.26 20.22
CA LYS A 212 9.24 -3.92 21.48
C LYS A 212 10.75 -3.70 21.29
N LYS A 213 11.43 -4.57 20.54
CA LYS A 213 12.88 -4.46 20.26
C LYS A 213 13.23 -3.17 19.55
N TYR A 214 12.48 -2.82 18.50
CA TYR A 214 12.83 -1.70 17.63
C TYR A 214 12.24 -0.36 18.04
N LEU A 215 11.09 -0.35 18.73
CA LEU A 215 10.34 0.86 19.07
C LEU A 215 10.17 1.08 20.58
N GLY A 216 10.48 0.06 21.40
CA GLY A 216 10.36 0.12 22.85
C GLY A 216 9.01 -0.37 23.37
N ASP A 217 8.79 -0.22 24.70
CA ASP A 217 7.59 -0.72 25.37
C ASP A 217 6.30 -0.03 24.90
N THR A 218 6.40 1.21 24.46
CA THR A 218 5.30 2.02 23.93
C THR A 218 5.79 2.84 22.75
N PHE A 219 5.05 2.84 21.64
CA PHE A 219 5.36 3.58 20.41
C PHE A 219 4.11 4.26 19.84
N ASP A 220 4.27 5.07 18.79
CA ASP A 220 3.21 5.96 18.34
C ASP A 220 2.11 5.24 17.56
N ILE A 221 2.46 4.49 16.52
CA ILE A 221 1.49 3.95 15.57
C ILE A 221 1.73 2.46 15.34
N HIS A 222 0.67 1.66 15.47
CA HIS A 222 0.63 0.29 14.97
C HIS A 222 -0.43 0.17 13.87
N GLY A 223 -0.01 -0.33 12.72
CA GLY A 223 -0.83 -0.40 11.52
C GLY A 223 -1.02 -1.80 10.95
N GLY A 224 -2.10 -1.98 10.21
CA GLY A 224 -2.37 -3.21 9.48
C GLY A 224 -3.73 -3.23 8.78
N GLY A 225 -4.07 -4.34 8.16
CA GLY A 225 -5.40 -4.56 7.60
C GLY A 225 -6.47 -4.72 8.70
N LYS A 226 -7.71 -4.39 8.38
CA LYS A 226 -8.84 -4.51 9.31
C LYS A 226 -9.06 -5.96 9.79
N ASP A 227 -8.59 -6.96 9.05
CA ASP A 227 -8.60 -8.38 9.41
C ASP A 227 -7.62 -8.71 10.55
N LEU A 228 -6.59 -7.90 10.74
CA LEU A 228 -5.62 -8.08 11.83
C LEU A 228 -6.13 -7.54 13.17
N VAL A 229 -7.19 -6.70 13.19
CA VAL A 229 -7.77 -6.20 14.45
C VAL A 229 -8.05 -7.34 15.42
N PHE A 230 -8.63 -8.45 14.89
CA PHE A 230 -8.91 -9.64 15.65
C PHE A 230 -8.65 -10.90 14.82
N PRO A 231 -7.93 -11.90 15.36
CA PRO A 231 -7.40 -11.92 16.74
C PRO A 231 -5.99 -11.28 16.88
N HIS A 232 -5.27 -10.94 15.79
CA HIS A 232 -3.84 -10.70 15.80
C HIS A 232 -3.43 -9.52 16.71
N HIS A 233 -3.91 -8.31 16.42
CA HIS A 233 -3.56 -7.10 17.19
C HIS A 233 -4.14 -7.12 18.60
N GLU A 234 -5.32 -7.73 18.80
CA GLU A 234 -5.86 -7.96 20.14
C GLU A 234 -4.93 -8.82 20.99
N ASN A 235 -4.37 -9.89 20.39
CA ASN A 235 -3.41 -10.76 21.06
C ASN A 235 -2.08 -10.06 21.32
N GLU A 236 -1.63 -9.19 20.41
CA GLU A 236 -0.43 -8.37 20.63
C GLU A 236 -0.60 -7.39 21.81
N ILE A 237 -1.79 -6.78 21.97
CA ILE A 237 -2.10 -5.95 23.13
C ILE A 237 -1.97 -6.79 24.41
N ALA A 238 -2.60 -7.96 24.43
CA ALA A 238 -2.57 -8.83 25.60
C ALA A 238 -1.15 -9.26 25.97
N GLN A 239 -0.32 -9.65 24.97
CA GLN A 239 1.08 -10.02 25.16
C GLN A 239 1.91 -8.84 25.69
N SER A 240 1.81 -7.70 25.03
CA SER A 240 2.62 -6.52 25.38
C SER A 240 2.25 -5.92 26.73
N CYS A 241 0.94 -5.77 27.01
CA CYS A 241 0.46 -5.32 28.32
C CYS A 241 0.79 -6.33 29.41
N GLY A 242 0.67 -7.63 29.13
CA GLY A 242 1.04 -8.69 30.05
C GLY A 242 2.52 -8.68 30.41
N CYS A 243 3.41 -8.40 29.45
CA CYS A 243 4.86 -8.36 29.65
C CYS A 243 5.33 -7.06 30.32
N THR A 244 4.77 -5.89 29.95
CA THR A 244 5.33 -4.57 30.33
C THR A 244 4.48 -3.80 31.33
N GLY A 245 3.22 -4.19 31.52
CA GLY A 245 2.24 -3.42 32.31
C GLY A 245 1.79 -2.11 31.64
N LYS A 246 2.13 -1.87 30.37
CA LYS A 246 1.86 -0.63 29.64
C LYS A 246 1.10 -0.92 28.35
N GLN A 247 0.31 0.06 27.91
CA GLN A 247 -0.25 0.04 26.54
C GLN A 247 0.90 0.18 25.52
N PRO A 248 1.01 -0.76 24.55
CA PRO A 248 2.13 -0.78 23.62
C PRO A 248 2.07 0.34 22.58
N VAL A 249 0.87 0.85 22.27
CA VAL A 249 0.64 1.70 21.12
C VAL A 249 -0.31 2.84 21.45
N ARG A 250 0.01 4.05 21.00
CA ARG A 250 -0.87 5.22 21.14
C ARG A 250 -2.02 5.19 20.15
N TYR A 251 -1.71 4.91 18.88
CA TYR A 251 -2.70 4.97 17.78
C TYR A 251 -2.72 3.64 17.01
N TRP A 252 -3.82 2.93 17.10
CA TRP A 252 -4.08 1.75 16.29
C TRP A 252 -4.78 2.16 14.98
N VAL A 253 -4.13 1.92 13.84
CA VAL A 253 -4.59 2.36 12.53
C VAL A 253 -4.83 1.17 11.61
N HIS A 254 -6.05 1.07 11.04
CA HIS A 254 -6.41 -0.07 10.20
C HIS A 254 -7.00 0.38 8.86
N ASN A 255 -6.47 -0.19 7.77
CA ASN A 255 -7.04 0.02 6.45
C ASN A 255 -8.20 -0.95 6.18
N GLY A 256 -9.17 -0.48 5.37
CA GLY A 256 -10.32 -1.25 4.93
C GLY A 256 -9.96 -2.37 3.96
N PHE A 257 -10.88 -3.32 3.80
CA PHE A 257 -10.72 -4.45 2.90
C PHE A 257 -10.71 -4.05 1.41
N VAL A 258 -10.11 -4.91 0.59
CA VAL A 258 -10.39 -4.93 -0.85
C VAL A 258 -11.47 -5.98 -1.08
N ASN A 259 -12.58 -5.57 -1.66
CA ASN A 259 -13.68 -6.43 -2.06
C ASN A 259 -13.60 -6.67 -3.58
N ILE A 260 -14.16 -7.79 -4.03
CA ILE A 260 -14.38 -8.11 -5.44
C ILE A 260 -15.84 -8.47 -5.56
N ASP A 261 -16.57 -7.79 -6.45
CA ASP A 261 -18.02 -7.96 -6.61
C ASP A 261 -18.80 -7.86 -5.28
N LYS A 262 -18.37 -6.93 -4.41
CA LYS A 262 -18.91 -6.70 -3.05
C LYS A 262 -18.59 -7.79 -2.02
N GLU A 263 -17.86 -8.83 -2.40
CA GLU A 263 -17.38 -9.87 -1.49
C GLU A 263 -15.91 -9.64 -1.11
N LYS A 264 -15.52 -10.00 0.12
CA LYS A 264 -14.11 -9.91 0.55
C LYS A 264 -13.25 -10.80 -0.34
N MET A 265 -12.17 -10.26 -0.89
CA MET A 265 -11.18 -11.02 -1.64
C MET A 265 -10.54 -12.09 -0.75
N SER A 266 -10.57 -13.34 -1.19
CA SER A 266 -9.91 -14.44 -0.50
C SER A 266 -9.49 -15.58 -1.44
N LYS A 267 -8.41 -16.29 -1.09
CA LYS A 267 -7.96 -17.48 -1.86
C LYS A 267 -9.00 -18.59 -1.89
N SER A 268 -9.72 -18.78 -0.79
CA SER A 268 -10.76 -19.83 -0.66
C SER A 268 -11.97 -19.61 -1.57
N LEU A 269 -12.24 -18.36 -1.97
CA LEU A 269 -13.33 -18.01 -2.89
C LEU A 269 -12.89 -17.99 -4.36
N GLY A 270 -11.60 -18.17 -4.64
CA GLY A 270 -11.08 -18.12 -6.02
C GLY A 270 -11.13 -16.73 -6.67
N ASN A 271 -11.50 -15.69 -5.92
CA ASN A 271 -11.57 -14.28 -6.35
C ASN A 271 -10.29 -13.51 -5.97
N PHE A 272 -9.13 -14.07 -6.24
CA PHE A 272 -7.85 -13.60 -5.78
C PHE A 272 -7.01 -13.10 -6.95
N PHE A 273 -6.51 -11.86 -6.86
CA PHE A 273 -5.64 -11.27 -7.88
C PHE A 273 -4.29 -10.90 -7.26
N THR A 274 -3.21 -11.43 -7.83
CA THR A 274 -1.87 -11.02 -7.47
C THR A 274 -1.54 -9.64 -8.06
N ILE A 275 -0.64 -8.91 -7.42
CA ILE A 275 -0.13 -7.64 -7.97
C ILE A 275 0.43 -7.86 -9.38
N ARG A 276 1.15 -8.97 -9.59
CA ARG A 276 1.77 -9.33 -10.88
C ARG A 276 0.75 -9.53 -11.99
N GLU A 277 -0.38 -10.18 -11.70
CA GLU A 277 -1.46 -10.38 -12.67
C GLU A 277 -2.11 -9.06 -13.06
N VAL A 278 -2.37 -8.19 -12.09
CA VAL A 278 -2.92 -6.85 -12.36
C VAL A 278 -1.94 -6.02 -13.17
N CYS A 279 -0.64 -6.05 -12.83
CA CYS A 279 0.38 -5.27 -13.53
C CYS A 279 0.72 -5.79 -14.94
N LYS A 280 0.21 -6.95 -15.36
CA LYS A 280 0.26 -7.38 -16.77
C LYS A 280 -0.72 -6.61 -17.65
N LYS A 281 -1.83 -6.13 -17.09
CA LYS A 281 -2.92 -5.45 -17.81
C LYS A 281 -2.95 -3.95 -17.56
N TYR A 282 -2.52 -3.52 -16.37
CA TYR A 282 -2.59 -2.13 -15.92
C TYR A 282 -1.24 -1.65 -15.43
N HIS A 283 -0.92 -0.40 -15.73
CA HIS A 283 0.30 0.22 -15.21
C HIS A 283 0.30 0.20 -13.67
N PRO A 284 1.44 -0.11 -13.00
CA PRO A 284 1.47 -0.22 -11.53
C PRO A 284 1.01 1.05 -10.81
N GLU A 285 1.29 2.22 -11.35
CA GLU A 285 0.84 3.50 -10.79
C GLU A 285 -0.68 3.69 -10.89
N VAL A 286 -1.34 3.05 -11.87
CA VAL A 286 -2.81 3.01 -11.95
C VAL A 286 -3.37 2.22 -10.77
N LEU A 287 -2.77 1.07 -10.44
CA LEU A 287 -3.16 0.30 -9.26
C LEU A 287 -2.96 1.12 -7.98
N ARG A 288 -1.84 1.84 -7.87
CA ARG A 288 -1.59 2.73 -6.74
C ARG A 288 -2.64 3.83 -6.64
N LEU A 289 -2.91 4.56 -7.73
CA LEU A 289 -3.92 5.62 -7.78
C LEU A 289 -5.29 5.09 -7.38
N PHE A 290 -5.70 3.94 -7.94
CA PHE A 290 -6.95 3.29 -7.59
C PHE A 290 -7.03 3.01 -6.10
N LEU A 291 -5.99 2.42 -5.51
CA LEU A 291 -5.98 2.02 -4.11
C LEU A 291 -6.00 3.19 -3.11
N ILE A 292 -5.60 4.40 -3.51
CA ILE A 292 -5.72 5.63 -2.71
C ILE A 292 -6.93 6.49 -3.07
N SER A 293 -7.73 6.09 -4.07
CA SER A 293 -8.88 6.88 -4.55
C SER A 293 -10.04 6.93 -3.55
N SER A 294 -10.07 6.05 -2.57
CA SER A 294 -11.01 6.04 -1.47
C SER A 294 -10.29 6.23 -0.14
N HIS A 295 -11.02 6.72 0.87
CA HIS A 295 -10.46 6.85 2.22
C HIS A 295 -9.89 5.51 2.70
N TYR A 296 -8.70 5.51 3.33
CA TYR A 296 -7.99 4.27 3.67
C TYR A 296 -8.80 3.32 4.56
N ARG A 297 -9.66 3.82 5.44
CA ARG A 297 -10.52 3.00 6.33
C ARG A 297 -11.72 2.38 5.62
N SER A 298 -12.12 2.93 4.49
CA SER A 298 -13.26 2.40 3.73
C SER A 298 -12.88 1.16 2.94
N PRO A 299 -13.76 0.17 2.81
CA PRO A 299 -13.54 -0.88 1.85
C PRO A 299 -13.51 -0.29 0.43
N ILE A 300 -12.74 -0.92 -0.45
CA ILE A 300 -12.66 -0.55 -1.87
C ILE A 300 -13.06 -1.75 -2.72
N ASP A 301 -13.88 -1.50 -3.73
CA ASP A 301 -14.34 -2.54 -4.65
C ASP A 301 -13.41 -2.61 -5.86
N PHE A 302 -12.68 -3.71 -5.99
CA PHE A 302 -11.75 -3.95 -7.08
C PHE A 302 -12.51 -4.51 -8.29
N SER A 303 -12.46 -3.77 -9.39
CA SER A 303 -13.06 -4.18 -10.66
C SER A 303 -12.26 -3.65 -11.84
N GLU A 304 -12.33 -4.31 -12.98
CA GLU A 304 -11.68 -3.84 -14.22
C GLU A 304 -12.13 -2.43 -14.58
N LYS A 305 -13.44 -2.16 -14.48
CA LYS A 305 -14.00 -0.82 -14.72
C LYS A 305 -13.34 0.26 -13.87
N ASN A 306 -13.14 -0.01 -12.57
CA ASN A 306 -12.52 0.97 -11.68
C ASN A 306 -11.04 1.21 -12.00
N LEU A 307 -10.32 0.19 -12.48
CA LEU A 307 -8.95 0.33 -12.96
C LEU A 307 -8.87 1.08 -14.29
N GLU A 308 -9.81 0.85 -15.22
CA GLU A 308 -9.92 1.64 -16.46
C GLU A 308 -10.20 3.11 -16.17
N ASP A 309 -11.08 3.41 -15.21
CA ASP A 309 -11.38 4.78 -14.82
C ASP A 309 -10.17 5.43 -14.11
N ALA A 310 -9.44 4.69 -13.28
CA ALA A 310 -8.16 5.14 -12.70
C ALA A 310 -7.10 5.39 -13.78
N THR A 311 -7.03 4.55 -14.82
CA THR A 311 -6.13 4.75 -15.97
C THR A 311 -6.42 6.08 -16.67
N LYS A 312 -7.69 6.39 -16.94
CA LYS A 312 -8.08 7.68 -17.57
C LYS A 312 -7.74 8.87 -16.69
N VAL A 313 -7.89 8.74 -15.37
CA VAL A 313 -7.53 9.81 -14.44
C VAL A 313 -6.02 10.04 -14.45
N LEU A 314 -5.22 8.99 -14.35
CA LEU A 314 -3.76 9.09 -14.32
C LEU A 314 -3.20 9.60 -15.64
N SER A 315 -3.72 9.14 -16.79
CA SER A 315 -3.32 9.66 -18.11
C SER A 315 -3.56 11.16 -18.21
N ARG A 316 -4.74 11.67 -17.81
CA ARG A 316 -5.02 13.11 -17.77
C ARG A 316 -4.08 13.87 -16.83
N PHE A 317 -3.65 13.24 -15.75
CA PHE A 317 -2.68 13.81 -14.82
C PHE A 317 -1.32 14.00 -15.52
N TYR A 318 -0.84 12.99 -16.20
CA TYR A 318 0.42 13.07 -16.95
C TYR A 318 0.34 14.02 -18.15
N GLU A 319 -0.77 14.02 -18.90
CA GLU A 319 -1.00 14.98 -20.01
C GLU A 319 -0.96 16.43 -19.52
N GLY A 320 -1.63 16.73 -18.40
CA GLY A 320 -1.60 18.06 -17.80
C GLY A 320 -0.20 18.47 -17.31
N LEU A 321 0.56 17.52 -16.75
CA LEU A 321 1.92 17.74 -16.31
C LEU A 321 2.86 18.02 -17.50
N ALA A 322 2.73 17.26 -18.59
CA ALA A 322 3.48 17.47 -19.84
C ALA A 322 3.23 18.87 -20.40
N GLY A 323 1.96 19.26 -20.58
CA GLY A 323 1.62 20.58 -21.10
C GLY A 323 2.10 21.74 -20.23
N ALA A 324 2.02 21.59 -18.90
CA ALA A 324 2.50 22.61 -17.97
C ALA A 324 4.05 22.73 -17.98
N ARG A 325 4.76 21.59 -18.05
CA ARG A 325 6.23 21.56 -18.15
C ARG A 325 6.70 22.14 -19.48
N GLU A 326 6.08 21.79 -20.59
CA GLU A 326 6.38 22.37 -21.91
C GLU A 326 6.19 23.89 -21.89
N LYS A 327 5.05 24.38 -21.39
CA LYS A 327 4.74 25.80 -21.30
C LYS A 327 5.76 26.60 -20.49
N THR A 328 6.34 25.98 -19.48
CA THR A 328 7.32 26.61 -18.56
C THR A 328 8.76 26.19 -18.82
N ALA A 329 9.05 25.47 -19.92
CA ALA A 329 10.38 24.90 -20.21
C ALA A 329 11.51 25.95 -20.23
N ASN A 330 11.21 27.11 -20.77
CA ASN A 330 12.19 28.22 -20.89
C ASN A 330 12.23 29.15 -19.66
N LEU A 331 11.43 28.88 -18.63
CA LEU A 331 11.37 29.68 -17.41
C LEU A 331 12.46 29.23 -16.42
N ASN A 332 13.35 30.14 -16.06
CA ASN A 332 14.27 29.89 -14.95
C ASN A 332 13.53 29.98 -13.62
N LYS A 333 13.13 28.83 -13.07
CA LYS A 333 12.38 28.73 -11.81
C LYS A 333 13.16 29.25 -10.60
N GLU A 334 14.51 29.21 -10.64
CA GLU A 334 15.38 29.75 -9.59
C GLU A 334 15.37 31.28 -9.53
N SER A 335 15.00 31.92 -10.64
CA SER A 335 14.88 33.39 -10.69
C SER A 335 13.54 33.91 -10.14
N ILE A 336 12.59 33.03 -9.82
CA ILE A 336 11.31 33.44 -9.25
C ILE A 336 11.49 33.77 -7.76
N PRO A 337 11.23 35.02 -7.34
CA PRO A 337 11.39 35.40 -5.94
C PRO A 337 10.46 34.58 -5.03
N ASN A 338 11.01 34.03 -3.96
CA ASN A 338 10.25 33.25 -2.94
C ASN A 338 9.48 32.07 -3.53
N PHE A 339 10.02 31.37 -4.55
CA PHE A 339 9.34 30.29 -5.26
C PHE A 339 8.79 29.22 -4.31
N GLN A 340 9.61 28.73 -3.37
CA GLN A 340 9.18 27.71 -2.41
C GLN A 340 8.06 28.20 -1.47
N GLU A 341 8.11 29.46 -1.06
CA GLU A 341 7.06 30.06 -0.23
C GLU A 341 5.74 30.19 -1.02
N LYS A 342 5.83 30.59 -2.31
CA LYS A 342 4.66 30.65 -3.21
C LYS A 342 4.03 29.25 -3.39
N VAL A 343 4.85 28.21 -3.57
CA VAL A 343 4.37 26.82 -3.66
C VAL A 343 3.68 26.39 -2.36
N LYS A 344 4.29 26.68 -1.21
CA LYS A 344 3.71 26.39 0.09
C LYS A 344 2.38 27.11 0.33
N ASN A 345 2.27 28.34 -0.11
CA ASN A 345 1.07 29.16 0.03
C ASN A 345 0.06 28.96 -1.11
N HIS A 346 0.35 28.11 -2.08
CA HIS A 346 -0.56 27.83 -3.19
C HIS A 346 -1.87 27.19 -2.68
N PRO A 347 -3.05 27.57 -3.22
CA PRO A 347 -4.34 27.05 -2.76
C PRO A 347 -4.44 25.51 -2.77
N LEU A 348 -3.84 24.84 -3.78
CA LEU A 348 -3.78 23.39 -3.81
C LEU A 348 -3.01 22.84 -2.60
N THR A 349 -1.83 23.37 -2.28
CA THR A 349 -1.02 22.90 -1.15
C THR A 349 -1.82 22.98 0.15
N GLN A 350 -2.48 24.12 0.39
CA GLN A 350 -3.28 24.34 1.61
C GLN A 350 -4.50 23.40 1.69
N LYS A 351 -5.23 23.23 0.57
CA LYS A 351 -6.37 22.29 0.49
C LYS A 351 -5.92 20.85 0.66
N PHE A 352 -4.80 20.48 0.04
CA PHE A 352 -4.20 19.15 0.16
C PHE A 352 -3.79 18.85 1.60
N GLU A 353 -3.06 19.75 2.25
CA GLU A 353 -2.68 19.59 3.66
C GLU A 353 -3.91 19.51 4.57
N THR A 354 -4.94 20.31 4.30
CA THR A 354 -6.18 20.25 5.07
C THR A 354 -6.85 18.88 4.97
N ALA A 355 -6.91 18.31 3.77
CA ALA A 355 -7.46 16.98 3.53
C ALA A 355 -6.60 15.88 4.19
N MET A 356 -5.29 15.96 4.05
CA MET A 356 -4.37 14.97 4.64
C MET A 356 -4.33 15.06 6.16
N ASN A 357 -4.46 16.26 6.74
CA ASN A 357 -4.56 16.45 8.18
C ASN A 357 -5.89 15.94 8.76
N ASP A 358 -6.90 15.70 7.95
CA ASP A 358 -8.16 15.06 8.35
C ASP A 358 -8.12 13.54 8.14
N ASP A 359 -7.31 12.85 8.93
CA ASP A 359 -7.21 11.38 8.93
C ASP A 359 -6.73 10.82 7.58
N LEU A 360 -5.71 11.47 6.99
CA LEU A 360 -5.12 11.12 5.71
C LEU A 360 -6.16 10.88 4.60
N ASN A 361 -7.08 11.83 4.43
CA ASN A 361 -8.17 11.72 3.46
C ASN A 361 -7.68 11.94 2.01
N THR A 362 -7.03 10.90 1.48
CA THR A 362 -6.48 10.90 0.11
C THR A 362 -7.56 11.12 -0.95
N ALA A 363 -8.79 10.68 -0.71
CA ALA A 363 -9.90 10.88 -1.64
C ALA A 363 -10.22 12.38 -1.85
N VAL A 364 -10.28 13.16 -0.76
CA VAL A 364 -10.48 14.61 -0.82
C VAL A 364 -9.23 15.29 -1.39
N ALA A 365 -8.04 14.87 -0.99
CA ALA A 365 -6.78 15.40 -1.54
C ALA A 365 -6.72 15.24 -3.07
N MET A 366 -7.06 14.07 -3.60
CA MET A 366 -7.14 13.81 -5.04
C MET A 366 -8.24 14.62 -5.74
N ALA A 367 -9.36 14.89 -5.08
CA ALA A 367 -10.38 15.77 -5.64
C ALA A 367 -9.85 17.19 -5.85
N HIS A 368 -9.07 17.73 -4.91
CA HIS A 368 -8.40 19.02 -5.05
C HIS A 368 -7.32 19.00 -6.15
N MET A 369 -6.58 17.92 -6.30
CA MET A 369 -5.65 17.75 -7.42
C MET A 369 -6.38 17.75 -8.77
N ASN A 370 -7.53 17.10 -8.89
CA ASN A 370 -8.35 17.12 -10.10
C ASN A 370 -8.93 18.51 -10.40
N GLU A 371 -9.30 19.28 -9.37
CA GLU A 371 -9.74 20.67 -9.51
C GLU A 371 -8.60 21.55 -10.07
N GLU A 372 -7.39 21.40 -9.48
CA GLU A 372 -6.23 22.18 -9.90
C GLU A 372 -5.75 21.81 -11.32
N LEU A 373 -5.85 20.54 -11.71
CA LEU A 373 -5.56 20.14 -13.09
C LEU A 373 -6.41 20.92 -14.10
N ARG A 374 -7.69 21.16 -13.82
CA ARG A 374 -8.56 21.96 -14.70
C ARG A 374 -8.10 23.43 -14.77
N ASN A 375 -7.68 24.00 -13.64
CA ASN A 375 -7.14 25.36 -13.57
C ASN A 375 -5.84 25.43 -14.38
N LEU A 376 -4.94 24.47 -14.18
CA LEU A 376 -3.66 24.37 -14.83
C LEU A 376 -3.82 24.25 -16.37
N ASN A 377 -4.68 23.36 -16.84
CA ASN A 377 -4.99 23.21 -18.28
C ASN A 377 -5.56 24.50 -18.87
N THR A 378 -6.41 25.20 -18.12
CA THR A 378 -6.96 26.51 -18.57
C THR A 378 -5.86 27.55 -18.69
N ALA A 379 -4.91 27.60 -17.75
CA ALA A 379 -3.77 28.51 -17.76
C ALA A 379 -2.77 28.19 -18.88
N VAL A 380 -2.46 26.92 -19.11
CA VAL A 380 -1.59 26.45 -20.20
C VAL A 380 -2.13 26.87 -21.57
N LEU A 381 -3.45 26.84 -21.76
CA LEU A 381 -4.15 27.31 -22.97
C LEU A 381 -4.18 28.86 -23.09
N GLY A 382 -3.55 29.59 -22.18
CA GLY A 382 -3.55 31.06 -22.19
C GLY A 382 -4.88 31.70 -21.79
N LYS A 383 -5.78 30.95 -21.19
CA LYS A 383 -7.06 31.44 -20.67
C LYS A 383 -6.92 31.80 -19.20
N GLY A 384 -7.64 32.83 -18.74
CA GLY A 384 -7.66 33.22 -17.32
C GLY A 384 -6.52 34.16 -16.87
N GLY A 385 -5.60 34.57 -17.76
CA GLY A 385 -4.58 35.62 -17.47
C GLY A 385 -3.44 35.19 -16.54
N ALA A 386 -3.25 33.86 -16.28
CA ALA A 386 -2.17 33.34 -15.47
C ALA A 386 -0.81 33.58 -16.15
N SER A 387 0.19 34.03 -15.39
CA SER A 387 1.56 34.20 -15.85
C SER A 387 2.29 32.84 -15.95
N LEU A 388 3.44 32.81 -16.64
CA LEU A 388 4.30 31.60 -16.65
C LEU A 388 4.79 31.24 -15.25
N GLU A 389 4.97 32.24 -14.39
CA GLU A 389 5.33 32.04 -12.99
C GLU A 389 4.20 31.35 -12.22
N ASP A 390 2.94 31.78 -12.39
CA ASP A 390 1.79 31.14 -11.74
C ASP A 390 1.66 29.67 -12.18
N ILE A 391 1.83 29.39 -13.47
CA ILE A 391 1.83 28.03 -14.01
C ILE A 391 2.95 27.20 -13.37
N ALA A 392 4.16 27.74 -13.24
CA ALA A 392 5.29 27.02 -12.65
C ALA A 392 5.07 26.71 -11.16
N VAL A 393 4.50 27.66 -10.41
CA VAL A 393 4.16 27.49 -8.98
C VAL A 393 3.06 26.43 -8.82
N ALA A 394 1.98 26.51 -9.59
CA ALA A 394 0.89 25.54 -9.57
C ALA A 394 1.36 24.13 -9.95
N THR A 395 2.21 24.03 -11.00
CA THR A 395 2.80 22.75 -11.42
C THR A 395 3.63 22.12 -10.30
N ARG A 396 4.47 22.93 -9.64
CA ARG A 396 5.29 22.44 -8.54
C ARG A 396 4.45 21.99 -7.34
N ALA A 397 3.43 22.76 -6.94
CA ALA A 397 2.51 22.39 -5.88
C ALA A 397 1.80 21.06 -6.18
N TRP A 398 1.42 20.86 -7.44
CA TRP A 398 0.77 19.64 -7.90
C TRP A 398 1.70 18.42 -7.93
N GLU A 399 2.96 18.61 -8.38
CA GLU A 399 4.00 17.58 -8.32
C GLU A 399 4.31 17.16 -6.88
N GLU A 400 4.39 18.11 -5.94
CA GLU A 400 4.66 17.81 -4.53
C GLU A 400 3.50 17.01 -3.90
N ALA A 401 2.25 17.38 -4.16
CA ALA A 401 1.10 16.62 -3.73
C ALA A 401 1.12 15.19 -4.28
N GLY A 402 1.44 15.03 -5.57
CA GLY A 402 1.60 13.70 -6.19
C GLY A 402 2.70 12.86 -5.55
N LYS A 403 3.87 13.46 -5.27
CA LYS A 403 4.98 12.74 -4.61
C LYS A 403 4.63 12.22 -3.22
N ILE A 404 3.85 12.98 -2.45
CA ILE A 404 3.36 12.55 -1.14
C ILE A 404 2.44 11.33 -1.30
N LEU A 405 1.62 11.31 -2.35
CA LEU A 405 0.79 10.16 -2.69
C LEU A 405 1.56 9.02 -3.38
N GLY A 406 2.87 9.23 -3.65
CA GLY A 406 3.74 8.28 -4.36
C GLY A 406 3.43 8.17 -5.85
N LEU A 407 2.82 9.21 -6.43
CA LEU A 407 2.52 9.37 -7.85
C LEU A 407 3.60 10.19 -8.55
N PHE A 408 3.59 10.20 -9.88
CA PHE A 408 4.48 10.97 -10.76
C PHE A 408 5.96 10.64 -10.56
N PHE A 409 6.27 9.36 -10.39
CA PHE A 409 7.66 8.90 -10.28
C PHE A 409 8.32 8.66 -11.65
N LEU A 410 7.53 8.73 -12.72
CA LEU A 410 7.98 8.72 -14.11
C LEU A 410 7.87 10.12 -14.72
N THR A 411 8.57 10.35 -15.83
CA THR A 411 8.24 11.46 -16.71
C THR A 411 6.97 11.16 -17.51
N PRO A 412 6.27 12.17 -18.06
CA PRO A 412 5.11 11.94 -18.93
C PRO A 412 5.43 11.00 -20.10
N GLU A 413 6.59 11.14 -20.71
CA GLU A 413 7.05 10.36 -21.86
C GLU A 413 7.30 8.90 -21.46
N GLU A 414 7.93 8.66 -20.30
CA GLU A 414 8.14 7.31 -19.76
C GLU A 414 6.81 6.63 -19.44
N PHE A 415 5.89 7.35 -18.80
CA PHE A 415 4.56 6.82 -18.47
C PHE A 415 3.77 6.43 -19.73
N GLU A 416 3.74 7.30 -20.76
CA GLU A 416 3.07 7.00 -22.02
C GLU A 416 3.68 5.78 -22.71
N LYS A 417 5.02 5.68 -22.72
CA LYS A 417 5.73 4.54 -23.28
C LYS A 417 5.38 3.24 -22.56
N GLU A 418 5.46 3.22 -21.21
CA GLU A 418 5.13 2.01 -20.44
C GLU A 418 3.66 1.61 -20.59
N LEU A 419 2.75 2.60 -20.56
CA LEU A 419 1.31 2.35 -20.77
C LEU A 419 1.04 1.78 -22.18
N PHE A 420 1.75 2.29 -23.19
CA PHE A 420 1.69 1.77 -24.55
C PHE A 420 2.19 0.32 -24.62
N GLU A 421 3.34 0.03 -24.01
CA GLU A 421 3.92 -1.33 -23.99
C GLU A 421 2.97 -2.34 -23.35
N ILE A 422 2.32 -1.99 -22.24
CA ILE A 422 1.33 -2.84 -21.55
C ILE A 422 0.12 -3.09 -22.48
N LYS A 423 -0.47 -2.06 -23.07
CA LYS A 423 -1.61 -2.18 -23.99
C LYS A 423 -1.25 -2.98 -25.24
N ASN A 424 -0.03 -2.79 -25.73
CA ASN A 424 0.46 -3.51 -26.92
C ASN A 424 0.64 -5.00 -26.64
N GLN A 425 1.19 -5.36 -25.47
CA GLN A 425 1.33 -6.76 -25.07
C GLN A 425 -0.03 -7.47 -24.96
N GLU A 426 -1.05 -6.80 -24.44
CA GLU A 426 -2.41 -7.35 -24.32
C GLU A 426 -3.06 -7.57 -25.68
N ARG A 427 -2.87 -6.64 -26.63
CA ARG A 427 -3.52 -6.65 -27.96
C ARG A 427 -2.69 -7.34 -29.03
N ASN A 428 -1.42 -7.64 -28.75
CA ASN A 428 -0.45 -8.23 -29.70
C ASN A 428 -0.41 -7.45 -31.04
N LEU A 429 -0.33 -6.11 -30.96
CA LEU A 429 -0.39 -5.24 -32.12
C LEU A 429 0.95 -5.24 -32.87
N ASP A 430 0.88 -5.32 -34.18
CA ASP A 430 2.03 -5.14 -35.06
C ASP A 430 2.29 -3.63 -35.30
N VAL A 431 3.23 -3.08 -34.52
CA VAL A 431 3.62 -1.66 -34.59
C VAL A 431 4.15 -1.32 -36.00
N SER A 432 4.89 -2.21 -36.63
CA SER A 432 5.42 -1.99 -37.99
C SER A 432 4.29 -1.82 -38.98
N LYS A 433 3.23 -2.61 -38.87
CA LYS A 433 2.03 -2.46 -39.69
C LYS A 433 1.28 -1.16 -39.43
N ILE A 434 1.23 -0.69 -38.18
CA ILE A 434 0.64 0.61 -37.82
C ILE A 434 1.40 1.75 -38.50
N GLU A 435 2.73 1.74 -38.42
CA GLU A 435 3.58 2.75 -39.06
C GLU A 435 3.47 2.72 -40.56
N GLU A 436 3.38 1.53 -41.20
CA GLU A 436 3.16 1.36 -42.63
C GLU A 436 1.81 1.95 -43.05
N LEU A 437 0.74 1.72 -42.32
CA LEU A 437 -0.58 2.28 -42.60
C LEU A 437 -0.61 3.80 -42.44
N ILE A 438 0.08 4.36 -41.45
CA ILE A 438 0.21 5.82 -41.27
C ILE A 438 0.98 6.42 -42.46
N ALA A 439 2.10 5.82 -42.83
CA ALA A 439 2.88 6.26 -43.99
C ALA A 439 2.07 6.14 -45.29
N GLY A 440 1.34 5.04 -45.51
CA GLY A 440 0.44 4.84 -46.61
C GLY A 440 -0.66 5.89 -46.68
N ARG A 441 -1.32 6.19 -45.57
CA ARG A 441 -2.32 7.26 -45.47
C ARG A 441 -1.74 8.64 -45.85
N LYS A 442 -0.55 8.95 -45.35
CA LYS A 442 0.14 10.22 -45.67
C LYS A 442 0.41 10.33 -47.20
N SER A 443 0.95 9.29 -47.79
CA SER A 443 1.22 9.23 -49.24
C SER A 443 -0.05 9.34 -50.07
N ALA A 444 -1.11 8.63 -49.70
CA ALA A 444 -2.42 8.66 -50.37
C ALA A 444 -3.04 10.08 -50.31
N ARG A 445 -2.96 10.77 -49.18
CA ARG A 445 -3.43 12.16 -49.06
C ARG A 445 -2.64 13.14 -49.94
N GLN A 446 -1.30 12.98 -50.06
CA GLN A 446 -0.47 13.77 -50.95
C GLN A 446 -0.84 13.55 -52.43
N ALA A 447 -1.16 12.29 -52.76
CA ALA A 447 -1.62 11.95 -54.11
C ALA A 447 -3.11 12.24 -54.39
N LYS A 448 -3.84 12.82 -53.42
CA LYS A 448 -5.29 13.08 -53.45
C LYS A 448 -6.12 11.80 -53.66
N ASN A 449 -5.59 10.64 -53.32
CA ASN A 449 -6.30 9.36 -53.30
C ASN A 449 -7.03 9.18 -51.95
N TRP A 450 -8.21 9.80 -51.86
CA TRP A 450 -9.00 9.83 -50.64
C TRP A 450 -9.50 8.45 -50.22
N ALA A 451 -9.84 7.59 -51.18
CA ALA A 451 -10.33 6.23 -50.91
C ALA A 451 -9.29 5.37 -50.21
N GLU A 452 -8.02 5.47 -50.63
CA GLU A 452 -6.92 4.74 -49.97
C GLU A 452 -6.57 5.36 -48.62
N ALA A 453 -6.63 6.67 -48.46
CA ALA A 453 -6.39 7.35 -47.18
C ALA A 453 -7.46 6.94 -46.14
N ASP A 454 -8.72 6.84 -46.56
CA ASP A 454 -9.81 6.39 -45.68
C ASP A 454 -9.69 4.90 -45.36
N ARG A 455 -9.29 4.04 -46.29
CA ARG A 455 -9.01 2.62 -46.04
C ARG A 455 -7.94 2.46 -44.94
N CYS A 456 -6.81 3.15 -45.05
CA CYS A 456 -5.76 3.11 -44.04
C CYS A 456 -6.26 3.57 -42.68
N ARG A 457 -7.07 4.64 -42.60
CA ARG A 457 -7.65 5.16 -41.36
C ARG A 457 -8.60 4.14 -40.73
N ASP A 458 -9.43 3.52 -41.52
CA ASP A 458 -10.42 2.54 -41.04
C ASP A 458 -9.72 1.27 -40.53
N GLU A 459 -8.65 0.82 -41.20
CA GLU A 459 -7.83 -0.31 -40.76
C GLU A 459 -7.13 0.02 -39.42
N LEU A 460 -6.54 1.20 -39.27
CA LEU A 460 -6.00 1.68 -38.02
C LEU A 460 -7.06 1.73 -36.92
N THR A 461 -8.27 2.21 -37.25
CA THR A 461 -9.40 2.28 -36.30
C THR A 461 -9.84 0.88 -35.84
N GLN A 462 -9.86 -0.10 -36.74
CA GLN A 462 -10.15 -1.51 -36.41
C GLN A 462 -9.08 -2.13 -35.53
N MET A 463 -7.83 -1.73 -35.69
CA MET A 463 -6.72 -2.10 -34.81
C MET A 463 -6.77 -1.36 -33.45
N GLY A 464 -7.75 -0.46 -33.23
CA GLY A 464 -7.87 0.33 -32.00
C GLY A 464 -6.87 1.48 -31.91
N VAL A 465 -6.33 1.93 -33.06
CA VAL A 465 -5.40 3.07 -33.16
C VAL A 465 -6.17 4.33 -33.51
N LEU A 466 -5.97 5.37 -32.69
CA LEU A 466 -6.43 6.73 -32.96
C LEU A 466 -5.28 7.54 -33.54
N ILE A 467 -5.52 8.23 -34.63
CA ILE A 467 -4.52 9.10 -35.28
C ILE A 467 -4.93 10.55 -35.16
N GLU A 468 -3.94 11.41 -34.93
CA GLU A 468 -4.08 12.86 -34.85
C GLU A 468 -3.08 13.53 -35.80
N ASP A 469 -3.58 14.35 -36.72
CA ASP A 469 -2.73 15.05 -37.66
C ASP A 469 -2.18 16.32 -36.99
N THR A 470 -0.86 16.45 -36.89
CA THR A 470 -0.15 17.58 -36.32
C THR A 470 0.64 18.32 -37.42
N PRO A 471 1.09 19.56 -37.18
CA PRO A 471 1.95 20.28 -38.12
C PRO A 471 3.26 19.54 -38.48
N ASN A 472 3.73 18.66 -37.57
CA ASN A 472 4.98 17.92 -37.71
C ASN A 472 4.79 16.51 -38.29
N GLY A 473 3.54 16.02 -38.42
CA GLY A 473 3.24 14.67 -38.90
C GLY A 473 1.90 14.16 -38.42
N THR A 474 1.72 12.82 -38.45
CA THR A 474 0.56 12.16 -37.86
C THR A 474 1.02 11.42 -36.63
N ASP A 475 0.54 11.87 -35.48
CA ASP A 475 0.72 11.19 -34.21
C ASP A 475 -0.39 10.13 -34.02
N TRP A 476 -0.11 9.10 -33.25
CA TRP A 476 -1.08 8.07 -33.00
C TRP A 476 -1.03 7.55 -31.55
N LYS A 477 -2.18 7.10 -31.06
CA LYS A 477 -2.33 6.52 -29.72
C LYS A 477 -3.31 5.36 -29.73
N LEU A 478 -3.20 4.46 -28.77
CA LEU A 478 -4.17 3.37 -28.59
C LEU A 478 -5.44 3.89 -27.91
N LYS A 479 -6.57 3.39 -28.42
CA LYS A 479 -7.91 3.76 -27.92
C LYS A 479 -8.16 3.18 -26.52
#